data_e1ecede39eca8d676ed862bc49303f2d
#
_entry.id   e1ecede39eca8d676ed862bc49303f2d
#
_cell.length_a   1.000
_cell.length_b   1.000
_cell.length_c   1.000
_cell.angle_alpha   90.00
_cell.angle_beta   90.00
_cell.angle_gamma   90.00
#
_symmetry.space_group_name_H-M   'P 1'
#
loop_
_entity.id
_entity.type
_entity.pdbx_description
1 polymer ?
#
loop_
_entity_poly.entity_id
_entity_poly.type
_entity_poly.pdbx_seq_one_letter_code
_entity_poly.pdbx_strand_id
1 'polypeptide(L)'
;MDTKTDETNAFANMPKVLSGVAPYLSVGGAVKASEFYQRALGAQEVMRVPVDEKGRTMHIHLYINGGSIMLADPYEEYGHPLEKPQGYTLHLQLGDDIDTWWQRAIDAGMEVAMPLDLQFWGDRYGQLRDPFGVLWSLGARAQKA
;
A
#
# COMPACT_ATOMS: atom_id res chain seq x y z
N MET A 1 -2.42 30.35 -23.33
CA MET A 1 -1.49 29.27 -23.08
C MET A 1 -2.02 27.99 -23.74
N ASP A 2 -1.15 27.26 -24.38
CA ASP A 2 -1.50 26.07 -25.14
C ASP A 2 -1.88 24.92 -24.17
N THR A 3 -3.05 24.31 -24.37
CA THR A 3 -3.51 23.16 -23.58
C THR A 3 -2.51 22.00 -23.60
N LYS A 4 -1.86 21.78 -24.72
CA LYS A 4 -0.83 20.72 -24.83
C LYS A 4 0.35 20.96 -23.90
N THR A 5 0.77 22.20 -23.73
CA THR A 5 1.85 22.57 -22.82
C THR A 5 1.46 22.28 -21.39
N ASP A 6 0.21 22.58 -21.01
CA ASP A 6 -0.29 22.32 -19.66
C ASP A 6 -0.39 20.83 -19.38
N GLU A 7 -0.88 20.03 -20.33
CA GLU A 7 -0.95 18.58 -20.20
C GLU A 7 0.45 17.98 -20.05
N THR A 8 1.42 18.40 -20.85
CA THR A 8 2.79 17.95 -20.78
C THR A 8 3.41 18.28 -19.43
N ASN A 9 3.16 19.50 -18.92
CA ASN A 9 3.66 19.90 -17.61
C ASN A 9 3.03 19.07 -16.48
N ALA A 10 1.75 18.74 -16.57
CA ALA A 10 1.07 17.90 -15.59
C ALA A 10 1.72 16.51 -15.51
N PHE A 11 2.01 15.89 -16.65
CA PHE A 11 2.69 14.60 -16.68
C PHE A 11 4.17 14.71 -16.25
N ALA A 12 4.85 15.78 -16.59
CA ALA A 12 6.24 15.99 -16.20
C ALA A 12 6.41 16.14 -14.69
N ASN A 13 5.36 16.58 -14.00
CA ASN A 13 5.38 16.80 -12.55
C ASN A 13 4.77 15.65 -11.75
N MET A 14 4.53 14.50 -12.38
CA MET A 14 4.03 13.34 -11.66
C MET A 14 5.05 12.87 -10.63
N PRO A 15 4.58 12.39 -9.47
CA PRO A 15 5.47 11.88 -8.43
C PRO A 15 6.34 10.75 -8.94
N LYS A 16 7.59 10.75 -8.49
CA LYS A 16 8.53 9.70 -8.85
C LYS A 16 8.10 8.37 -8.25
N VAL A 17 8.16 7.32 -9.05
CA VAL A 17 7.97 5.95 -8.55
C VAL A 17 9.23 5.53 -7.82
N LEU A 18 9.08 5.16 -6.56
CA LEU A 18 10.17 4.72 -5.70
C LEU A 18 10.31 3.20 -5.81
N SER A 19 11.54 2.72 -5.89
CA SER A 19 11.90 1.32 -6.12
C SER A 19 11.66 0.88 -7.58
N GLY A 20 12.44 -0.10 -8.03
CA GLY A 20 12.38 -0.61 -9.40
C GLY A 20 11.20 -1.55 -9.65
N VAL A 21 10.63 -2.12 -8.60
CA VAL A 21 9.41 -2.92 -8.65
C VAL A 21 8.44 -2.32 -7.64
N ALA A 22 7.26 -1.95 -8.11
CA ALA A 22 6.23 -1.37 -7.24
C ALA A 22 4.93 -2.16 -7.41
N PRO A 23 4.31 -2.59 -6.30
CA PRO A 23 3.01 -3.25 -6.38
C PRO A 23 1.95 -2.34 -6.97
N TYR A 24 1.08 -2.90 -7.77
CA TYR A 24 -0.10 -2.21 -8.29
C TYR A 24 -1.32 -3.05 -7.93
N LEU A 25 -2.11 -2.59 -6.97
CA LEU A 25 -3.20 -3.36 -6.40
C LEU A 25 -4.54 -2.93 -6.99
N SER A 26 -5.36 -3.90 -7.35
CA SER A 26 -6.77 -3.67 -7.63
C SER A 26 -7.55 -3.99 -6.36
N VAL A 27 -8.20 -3.00 -5.79
CA VAL A 27 -8.92 -3.16 -4.52
C VAL A 27 -10.32 -2.59 -4.63
N GLY A 28 -11.26 -3.22 -3.98
CA GLY A 28 -12.64 -2.71 -3.94
C GLY A 28 -12.72 -1.51 -3.00
N GLY A 29 -12.67 -0.29 -3.58
CA GLY A 29 -12.66 0.96 -2.84
C GLY A 29 -11.26 1.53 -2.68
N ALA A 30 -10.61 1.91 -3.78
CA ALA A 30 -9.24 2.42 -3.76
C ALA A 30 -9.06 3.65 -2.88
N VAL A 31 -10.03 4.57 -2.86
CA VAL A 31 -9.96 5.76 -1.99
C VAL A 31 -9.97 5.34 -0.52
N LYS A 32 -10.86 4.42 -0.14
CA LYS A 32 -10.92 3.90 1.24
C LYS A 32 -9.64 3.16 1.60
N ALA A 33 -9.07 2.42 0.66
CA ALA A 33 -7.80 1.72 0.88
C ALA A 33 -6.67 2.72 1.13
N SER A 34 -6.60 3.78 0.34
CA SER A 34 -5.61 4.84 0.55
C SER A 34 -5.73 5.44 1.95
N GLU A 35 -6.93 5.81 2.36
CA GLU A 35 -7.17 6.38 3.69
C GLU A 35 -6.78 5.39 4.80
N PHE A 36 -7.11 4.11 4.60
CA PHE A 36 -6.74 3.08 5.55
C PHE A 36 -5.21 2.95 5.68
N TYR A 37 -4.50 2.87 4.56
CA TYR A 37 -3.05 2.74 4.57
C TYR A 37 -2.36 3.98 5.17
N GLN A 38 -2.95 5.15 5.02
CA GLN A 38 -2.45 6.36 5.68
C GLN A 38 -2.53 6.22 7.20
N ARG A 39 -3.63 5.70 7.73
CA ARG A 39 -3.78 5.50 9.17
C ARG A 39 -2.95 4.32 9.67
N ALA A 40 -2.99 3.21 8.96
CA ALA A 40 -2.39 1.95 9.42
C ALA A 40 -0.87 1.91 9.24
N LEU A 41 -0.38 2.45 8.13
CA LEU A 41 1.02 2.29 7.72
C LEU A 41 1.74 3.62 7.50
N GLY A 42 1.12 4.73 7.85
CA GLY A 42 1.71 6.04 7.63
C GLY A 42 1.94 6.36 6.15
N ALA A 43 1.12 5.80 5.26
CA ALA A 43 1.23 6.07 3.85
C ALA A 43 1.00 7.54 3.54
N GLN A 44 1.67 8.02 2.51
CA GLN A 44 1.48 9.36 1.98
C GLN A 44 0.88 9.25 0.57
N GLU A 45 -0.32 9.78 0.37
CA GLU A 45 -0.90 9.82 -0.97
C GLU A 45 -0.27 10.97 -1.74
N VAL A 46 0.37 10.66 -2.86
CA VAL A 46 1.10 11.64 -3.65
C VAL A 46 0.46 11.95 -4.98
N MET A 47 -0.48 11.10 -5.42
CA MET A 47 -1.25 11.36 -6.63
C MET A 47 -2.56 10.57 -6.60
N ARG A 48 -3.61 11.17 -7.15
CA ARG A 48 -4.90 10.51 -7.36
C ARG A 48 -5.51 11.00 -8.66
N VAL A 49 -5.89 10.08 -9.54
CA VAL A 49 -6.78 10.42 -10.66
C VAL A 49 -8.15 10.70 -10.08
N PRO A 50 -8.84 11.78 -10.51
CA PRO A 50 -10.17 12.10 -9.98
C PRO A 50 -11.13 10.92 -10.06
N VAL A 51 -11.97 10.78 -9.03
CA VAL A 51 -12.95 9.70 -8.99
C VAL A 51 -14.05 9.95 -10.03
N ASP A 52 -14.61 8.84 -10.52
CA ASP A 52 -15.77 8.90 -11.39
C ASP A 52 -17.07 9.08 -10.57
N GLU A 53 -18.20 9.07 -11.25
CA GLU A 53 -19.52 9.25 -10.64
C GLU A 53 -19.89 8.14 -9.64
N LYS A 54 -19.23 6.98 -9.74
CA LYS A 54 -19.39 5.85 -8.80
C LYS A 54 -18.39 5.87 -7.67
N GLY A 55 -17.54 6.90 -7.60
CA GLY A 55 -16.48 7.00 -6.58
C GLY A 55 -15.26 6.17 -6.85
N ARG A 56 -15.09 5.64 -8.06
CA ARG A 56 -13.95 4.82 -8.44
C ARG A 56 -12.84 5.69 -9.02
N THR A 57 -11.59 5.30 -8.78
CA THR A 57 -10.44 5.93 -9.43
C THR A 57 -9.57 4.88 -10.11
N MET A 58 -8.99 5.27 -11.23
CA MET A 58 -8.10 4.41 -12.00
C MET A 58 -6.68 4.37 -11.46
N HIS A 59 -6.31 5.32 -10.58
CA HIS A 59 -4.94 5.37 -10.10
C HIS A 59 -4.82 6.20 -8.84
N ILE A 60 -4.21 5.61 -7.81
CA ILE A 60 -3.69 6.31 -6.63
C ILE A 60 -2.25 5.86 -6.44
N HIS A 61 -1.36 6.80 -6.19
CA HIS A 61 0.03 6.52 -5.89
C HIS A 61 0.32 6.88 -4.43
N LEU A 62 0.81 5.91 -3.68
CA LEU A 62 1.19 6.07 -2.28
C LEU A 62 2.68 5.83 -2.08
N TYR A 63 3.28 6.59 -1.18
CA TYR A 63 4.59 6.23 -0.62
C TYR A 63 4.39 5.58 0.73
N ILE A 64 4.97 4.40 0.91
CA ILE A 64 4.95 3.66 2.18
C ILE A 64 6.37 3.16 2.45
N ASN A 65 6.92 3.51 3.61
CA ASN A 65 8.22 2.99 4.05
C ASN A 65 9.32 3.15 2.99
N GLY A 66 9.33 4.28 2.28
CA GLY A 66 10.33 4.56 1.26
C GLY A 66 10.12 3.89 -0.08
N GLY A 67 8.99 3.24 -0.29
CA GLY A 67 8.62 2.59 -1.54
C GLY A 67 7.30 3.09 -2.09
N SER A 68 7.03 2.76 -3.34
CA SER A 68 5.77 3.10 -4.00
C SER A 68 4.82 1.94 -4.01
N ILE A 69 3.54 2.24 -3.80
CA ILE A 69 2.42 1.33 -4.04
C ILE A 69 1.36 2.09 -4.82
N MET A 70 0.78 1.43 -5.81
CA MET A 70 -0.27 2.02 -6.62
C MET A 70 -1.56 1.24 -6.42
N LEU A 71 -2.69 1.94 -6.46
CA LEU A 71 -4.00 1.37 -6.26
C LEU A 71 -4.92 1.78 -7.40
N ALA A 72 -5.86 0.90 -7.73
CA ALA A 72 -6.96 1.21 -8.64
C ALA A 72 -8.20 0.44 -8.18
N ASP A 73 -9.36 1.01 -8.46
CA ASP A 73 -10.60 0.26 -8.32
C ASP A 73 -10.73 -0.77 -9.44
N PRO A 74 -11.50 -1.85 -9.23
CA PRO A 74 -11.82 -2.75 -10.32
C PRO A 74 -12.78 -2.10 -11.32
N TYR A 75 -12.60 -2.41 -12.59
CA TYR A 75 -13.45 -1.93 -13.68
C TYR A 75 -13.89 -3.15 -14.49
N GLU A 76 -14.95 -3.80 -14.04
CA GLU A 76 -15.46 -5.02 -14.70
C GLU A 76 -15.82 -4.77 -16.16
N GLU A 77 -16.40 -3.60 -16.45
CA GLU A 77 -16.80 -3.23 -17.79
C GLU A 77 -15.63 -3.14 -18.79
N TYR A 78 -14.41 -3.02 -18.27
CA TYR A 78 -13.19 -2.98 -19.10
C TYR A 78 -12.34 -4.24 -18.93
N GLY A 79 -12.90 -5.32 -18.37
CA GLY A 79 -12.19 -6.57 -18.21
C GLY A 79 -11.30 -6.67 -16.99
N HIS A 80 -11.52 -5.79 -16.01
CA HIS A 80 -10.74 -5.77 -14.76
C HIS A 80 -11.65 -5.97 -13.54
N PRO A 81 -12.19 -7.19 -13.33
CA PRO A 81 -13.04 -7.45 -12.18
C PRO A 81 -12.24 -7.49 -10.89
N LEU A 82 -12.94 -7.33 -9.77
CA LEU A 82 -12.32 -7.53 -8.46
C LEU A 82 -11.94 -8.99 -8.30
N GLU A 83 -10.68 -9.22 -7.95
CA GLU A 83 -10.17 -10.56 -7.67
C GLU A 83 -9.69 -10.63 -6.24
N LYS A 84 -9.76 -11.82 -5.64
CA LYS A 84 -9.28 -12.05 -4.29
C LYS A 84 -7.75 -11.95 -4.26
N PRO A 85 -7.16 -11.08 -3.41
CA PRO A 85 -5.72 -11.05 -3.24
C PRO A 85 -5.23 -12.37 -2.65
N GLN A 86 -4.29 -13.02 -3.32
CA GLN A 86 -3.74 -14.29 -2.82
C GLN A 86 -2.43 -14.61 -3.52
N GLY A 87 -1.63 -15.45 -2.89
CA GLY A 87 -0.40 -15.94 -3.49
C GLY A 87 0.79 -15.00 -3.35
N TYR A 88 0.65 -13.92 -2.59
CA TYR A 88 1.74 -12.99 -2.32
C TYR A 88 1.55 -12.29 -0.98
N THR A 89 2.62 -11.72 -0.50
CA THR A 89 2.64 -10.91 0.73
C THR A 89 3.41 -9.63 0.43
N LEU A 90 2.90 -8.50 0.89
CA LEU A 90 3.64 -7.25 0.79
C LEU A 90 4.48 -7.09 2.05
N HIS A 91 5.80 -7.11 1.89
CA HIS A 91 6.72 -7.10 3.01
C HIS A 91 7.23 -5.69 3.31
N LEU A 92 7.16 -5.29 4.57
CA LEU A 92 7.73 -4.06 5.09
C LEU A 92 8.98 -4.41 5.87
N GLN A 93 10.13 -4.00 5.35
CA GLN A 93 11.40 -4.16 6.06
C GLN A 93 11.60 -2.95 6.96
N LEU A 94 11.56 -3.17 8.26
CA LEU A 94 11.56 -2.13 9.28
C LEU A 94 12.82 -2.22 10.14
N GLY A 95 12.90 -1.37 11.14
CA GLY A 95 14.00 -1.33 12.09
C GLY A 95 13.49 -1.46 13.52
N ASP A 96 14.13 -0.74 14.45
CA ASP A 96 13.83 -0.81 15.87
C ASP A 96 12.41 -0.35 16.21
N ASP A 97 11.76 0.36 15.31
CA ASP A 97 10.40 0.85 15.47
C ASP A 97 9.30 -0.12 15.01
N ILE A 98 9.66 -1.39 14.77
CA ILE A 98 8.70 -2.39 14.28
C ILE A 98 7.49 -2.54 15.21
N ASP A 99 7.66 -2.45 16.51
CA ASP A 99 6.55 -2.55 17.47
C ASP A 99 5.56 -1.40 17.29
N THR A 100 6.06 -0.21 17.00
CA THR A 100 5.22 0.97 16.74
C THR A 100 4.42 0.78 15.46
N TRP A 101 5.05 0.29 14.40
CA TRP A 101 4.37 -0.02 13.14
C TRP A 101 3.29 -1.07 13.33
N TRP A 102 3.63 -2.13 14.06
CA TRP A 102 2.72 -3.24 14.30
C TRP A 102 1.47 -2.78 15.05
N GLN A 103 1.66 -2.06 16.15
CA GLN A 103 0.54 -1.60 16.96
C GLN A 103 -0.35 -0.61 16.21
N ARG A 104 0.26 0.31 15.44
CA ARG A 104 -0.51 1.25 14.63
C ARG A 104 -1.39 0.54 13.62
N ALA A 105 -0.86 -0.49 12.97
CA ALA A 105 -1.62 -1.27 11.99
C ALA A 105 -2.80 -2.00 12.65
N ILE A 106 -2.58 -2.59 13.82
CA ILE A 106 -3.64 -3.27 14.57
C ILE A 106 -4.71 -2.27 15.01
N ASP A 107 -4.29 -1.13 15.55
CA ASP A 107 -5.22 -0.09 16.02
C ASP A 107 -6.08 0.45 14.87
N ALA A 108 -5.56 0.47 13.66
CA ALA A 108 -6.31 0.90 12.48
C ALA A 108 -7.29 -0.15 11.96
N GLY A 109 -7.14 -1.42 12.37
CA GLY A 109 -8.08 -2.48 12.01
C GLY A 109 -7.49 -3.66 11.26
N MET A 110 -6.17 -3.79 11.18
CA MET A 110 -5.58 -5.01 10.61
C MET A 110 -5.72 -6.18 11.58
N GLU A 111 -5.90 -7.37 11.01
CA GLU A 111 -6.02 -8.60 11.79
C GLU A 111 -4.71 -9.39 11.75
N VAL A 112 -4.34 -9.95 12.89
CA VAL A 112 -3.12 -10.76 13.00
C VAL A 112 -3.32 -12.07 12.25
N ALA A 113 -2.49 -12.31 11.24
CA ALA A 113 -2.41 -13.60 10.54
C ALA A 113 -1.29 -14.47 11.11
N MET A 114 -0.19 -13.84 11.52
CA MET A 114 0.91 -14.50 12.22
C MET A 114 1.43 -13.51 13.26
N PRO A 115 1.48 -13.88 14.55
CA PRO A 115 1.97 -12.95 15.58
C PRO A 115 3.41 -12.50 15.33
N LEU A 116 3.69 -11.24 15.69
CA LEU A 116 5.05 -10.70 15.63
C LEU A 116 5.91 -11.38 16.68
N ASP A 117 6.93 -12.11 16.26
CA ASP A 117 7.78 -12.86 17.15
C ASP A 117 9.17 -13.04 16.54
N LEU A 118 10.12 -13.44 17.37
CA LEU A 118 11.47 -13.81 16.93
C LEU A 118 11.41 -15.14 16.18
N GLN A 119 11.93 -15.16 14.98
CA GLN A 119 11.94 -16.34 14.14
C GLN A 119 13.30 -17.03 14.17
N PHE A 120 13.33 -18.30 13.71
CA PHE A 120 14.55 -19.11 13.76
C PHE A 120 15.72 -18.53 12.93
N TRP A 121 15.42 -17.70 11.92
CA TRP A 121 16.44 -17.06 11.08
C TRP A 121 17.00 -15.77 11.67
N GLY A 122 16.55 -15.38 12.87
CA GLY A 122 17.13 -14.25 13.60
C GLY A 122 16.41 -12.92 13.43
N ASP A 123 15.31 -12.88 12.67
CA ASP A 123 14.49 -11.67 12.50
C ASP A 123 13.24 -11.73 13.36
N ARG A 124 12.76 -10.57 13.77
CA ARG A 124 11.40 -10.44 14.25
C ARG A 124 10.50 -10.34 13.02
N TYR A 125 9.40 -11.09 13.01
CA TYR A 125 8.55 -11.20 11.83
C TYR A 125 7.14 -11.54 12.23
N GLY A 126 6.17 -10.90 11.59
CA GLY A 126 4.76 -11.22 11.76
C GLY A 126 3.97 -10.83 10.51
N GLN A 127 2.72 -11.27 10.46
CA GLN A 127 1.84 -11.00 9.32
C GLN A 127 0.52 -10.43 9.78
N LEU A 128 0.01 -9.46 9.02
CA LEU A 128 -1.25 -8.79 9.25
C LEU A 128 -2.05 -8.80 7.96
N ARG A 129 -3.37 -8.99 8.07
CA ARG A 129 -4.28 -8.91 6.93
C ARG A 129 -5.09 -7.63 7.02
N ASP A 130 -5.14 -6.89 5.93
CA ASP A 130 -5.91 -5.65 5.89
C ASP A 130 -7.39 -5.91 5.54
N PRO A 131 -8.27 -4.89 5.67
CA PRO A 131 -9.70 -5.06 5.36
C PRO A 131 -10.00 -5.34 3.90
N PHE A 132 -9.03 -5.17 3.00
CA PHE A 132 -9.17 -5.42 1.57
C PHE A 132 -8.68 -6.81 1.20
N GLY A 133 -8.26 -7.60 2.18
CA GLY A 133 -7.80 -8.96 1.99
C GLY A 133 -6.33 -9.11 1.68
N VAL A 134 -5.57 -8.02 1.60
CA VAL A 134 -4.14 -8.06 1.29
C VAL A 134 -3.36 -8.48 2.53
N LEU A 135 -2.44 -9.42 2.35
CA LEU A 135 -1.56 -9.89 3.41
C LEU A 135 -0.28 -9.06 3.42
N TRP A 136 0.06 -8.52 4.58
CA TRP A 136 1.27 -7.74 4.82
C TRP A 136 2.15 -8.50 5.79
N SER A 137 3.46 -8.41 5.61
CA SER A 137 4.41 -8.88 6.62
C SER A 137 5.28 -7.72 7.07
N LEU A 138 5.59 -7.73 8.36
CA LEU A 138 6.49 -6.77 8.98
C LEU A 138 7.67 -7.55 9.51
N GLY A 139 8.86 -7.12 9.14
CA GLY A 139 10.09 -7.77 9.57
C GLY A 139 11.15 -6.76 9.96
N ALA A 140 11.96 -7.13 10.93
CA ALA A 140 13.11 -6.35 11.33
C ALA A 140 14.19 -7.29 11.86
N ARG A 141 15.43 -6.93 11.59
CA ARG A 141 16.55 -7.68 12.15
C ARG A 141 16.51 -7.57 13.67
N ALA A 142 16.59 -8.70 14.37
CA ALA A 142 16.64 -8.68 15.82
C ALA A 142 17.93 -8.01 16.27
N GLN A 143 17.85 -7.19 17.34
CA GLN A 143 19.03 -6.57 17.91
C GLN A 143 19.94 -7.64 18.50
N LYS A 144 21.22 -7.49 18.25
CA LYS A 144 22.21 -8.33 18.91
C LYS A 144 22.27 -7.95 20.39
N ALA A 145 22.24 -8.98 21.21
CA ALA A 145 22.37 -8.79 22.65
C ALA A 145 23.75 -8.19 22.99
#